data_6734e7f6e54f4cc245e1f9cb5d21bfc9
#
_entry.id   6734e7f6e54f4cc245e1f9cb5d21bfc9
#
_cell.length_a   1.000
_cell.length_b   1.000
_cell.length_c   1.000
_cell.angle_alpha   90.00
_cell.angle_beta   90.00
_cell.angle_gamma   90.00
#
_symmetry.space_group_name_H-M   'P 1'
#
loop_
_entity.id
_entity.type
_entity.pdbx_description
1 polymer ?
#
loop_
_entity_poly.entity_id
_entity_poly.type
_entity_poly.pdbx_seq_one_letter_code
_entity_poly.pdbx_strand_id
1 'polypeptide(L)'
;MRDLNTIDIIVGIAGAGKTTFLANLLTNKIRLFNFEFNPENTVCLSFSRMAKYVLAERLQHRYQVNTFHSYISKILANQGRLKIVSNNRLNAFFTDRGFNQLPFLKNSTDYYMADHIYSDLNKYRLMDISPEEYYELDNIEKSSDFYDLSKSEWLKLVKDFQAFIKESGSDYTDILVKGLTIAVNIPILVVDEANDLSPLMWKLIETWNIERVILVGDPNQNIYEFGGSTPKYLLLKKPVYELTKSHRVPDNILRYASRYIVYPFSKPLKGNGTEGDIEYGFVEEFIDALSYINKYDPTATSYLLSYRRKTAKYFSWLLEKEGIPHLLFNDPPYPIMSVRLYYLYHDPDQLSVHDLKQLIQHSRIKNKTKILQIFPKNEAYAKSIKANDVFSFRQYLKTLQTQPLDFFNIDEDTVAWYGKIKANPDWLSPKVNVSTIHQVKGGEADHVYVHFDANSSLDTEYRKRLYYVATTRARKNLMINPDLEEVP
;
A
#
# COMPACT_ATOMS: atom_id res chain seq x y z
N MET A 1 31.07 1.76 6.68
CA MET A 1 29.99 2.51 7.37
C MET A 1 30.12 3.97 7.01
N ARG A 2 28.98 4.62 6.71
CA ARG A 2 28.93 6.03 6.40
C ARG A 2 29.26 6.87 7.63
N ASP A 3 29.93 8.03 7.47
CA ASP A 3 30.17 8.97 8.56
C ASP A 3 28.82 9.50 9.09
N LEU A 4 28.55 9.28 10.39
CA LEU A 4 27.32 9.72 11.06
C LEU A 4 27.15 11.25 11.06
N ASN A 5 28.24 12.01 10.91
CA ASN A 5 28.19 13.48 10.80
C ASN A 5 27.52 13.96 9.50
N THR A 6 27.44 13.09 8.49
CA THR A 6 26.78 13.40 7.20
C THR A 6 25.31 12.98 7.18
N ILE A 7 24.79 12.45 8.28
CA ILE A 7 23.39 11.99 8.40
C ILE A 7 22.66 12.91 9.38
N ASP A 8 21.50 13.40 9.00
CA ASP A 8 20.59 14.13 9.87
C ASP A 8 19.28 13.35 10.00
N ILE A 9 18.76 13.23 11.22
CA ILE A 9 17.56 12.47 11.52
C ILE A 9 16.48 13.43 12.04
N ILE A 10 15.30 13.37 11.43
CA ILE A 10 14.10 14.08 11.84
C ILE A 10 13.04 13.03 12.15
N VAL A 11 12.57 12.98 13.37
CA VAL A 11 11.52 12.06 13.77
C VAL A 11 10.22 12.81 14.07
N GLY A 12 9.08 12.13 13.87
CA GLY A 12 7.80 12.74 14.18
C GLY A 12 6.71 11.71 14.38
N ILE A 13 5.85 11.92 15.36
CA ILE A 13 4.73 11.05 15.70
C ILE A 13 3.70 10.94 14.57
N ALA A 14 2.75 10.02 14.73
CA ALA A 14 1.61 9.87 13.84
C ALA A 14 0.83 11.19 13.71
N GLY A 15 0.55 11.62 12.48
CA GLY A 15 -0.19 12.87 12.24
C GLY A 15 0.58 14.16 12.52
N ALA A 16 1.89 14.11 12.81
CA ALA A 16 2.69 15.32 13.11
C ALA A 16 3.00 16.19 11.88
N GLY A 17 2.53 15.82 10.69
CA GLY A 17 2.77 16.58 9.49
C GLY A 17 4.20 16.46 8.95
N LYS A 18 4.89 15.34 9.14
CA LYS A 18 6.28 15.09 8.66
C LYS A 18 6.49 15.51 7.21
N THR A 19 5.62 15.08 6.31
CA THR A 19 5.72 15.41 4.87
C THR A 19 5.49 16.90 4.60
N THR A 20 4.64 17.58 5.39
CA THR A 20 4.44 19.04 5.32
C THR A 20 5.67 19.78 5.83
N PHE A 21 6.22 19.32 6.95
CA PHE A 21 7.46 19.87 7.51
C PHE A 21 8.60 19.74 6.51
N LEU A 22 8.74 18.55 5.90
CA LEU A 22 9.73 18.27 4.87
C LEU A 22 9.56 19.20 3.64
N ALA A 23 8.33 19.39 3.16
CA ALA A 23 8.08 20.32 2.06
C ALA A 23 8.43 21.78 2.41
N ASN A 24 8.16 22.21 3.64
CA ASN A 24 8.55 23.53 4.11
C ASN A 24 10.08 23.69 4.27
N LEU A 25 10.75 22.63 4.70
CA LEU A 25 12.21 22.57 4.78
C LEU A 25 12.85 22.69 3.38
N LEU A 26 12.39 21.88 2.43
CA LEU A 26 12.89 21.84 1.06
C LEU A 26 12.60 23.14 0.28
N THR A 27 11.54 23.85 0.63
CA THR A 27 11.21 25.16 0.06
C THR A 27 11.83 26.35 0.82
N ASN A 28 12.76 26.05 1.75
CA ASN A 28 13.46 27.02 2.59
C ASN A 28 12.54 27.94 3.43
N LYS A 29 11.29 27.53 3.67
CA LYS A 29 10.35 28.18 4.61
C LYS A 29 10.73 27.92 6.07
N ILE A 30 11.35 26.78 6.32
CA ILE A 30 11.95 26.40 7.60
C ILE A 30 13.46 26.30 7.39
N ARG A 31 14.25 26.96 8.23
CA ARG A 31 15.71 26.88 8.22
C ARG A 31 16.18 26.05 9.42
N LEU A 32 16.53 24.80 9.16
CA LEU A 32 17.08 23.88 10.17
C LEU A 32 18.58 23.65 9.99
N PHE A 33 19.10 23.90 8.79
CA PHE A 33 20.47 23.64 8.38
C PHE A 33 21.18 24.93 7.89
N ASN A 34 22.52 24.90 7.88
CA ASN A 34 23.35 25.98 7.38
C ASN A 34 23.55 25.94 5.85
N PHE A 35 22.69 25.24 5.13
CA PHE A 35 22.69 25.13 3.67
C PHE A 35 21.26 25.25 3.15
N GLU A 36 21.13 25.58 1.88
CA GLU A 36 19.83 25.71 1.21
C GLU A 36 19.57 24.53 0.29
N PHE A 37 18.30 24.13 0.26
CA PHE A 37 17.80 23.11 -0.66
C PHE A 37 17.42 23.74 -1.99
N ASN A 38 17.76 23.05 -3.07
CA ASN A 38 17.28 23.37 -4.40
C ASN A 38 17.12 22.09 -5.25
N PRO A 39 16.35 22.13 -6.35
CA PRO A 39 16.10 20.96 -7.17
C PRO A 39 17.34 20.33 -7.82
N GLU A 40 18.42 21.08 -7.97
CA GLU A 40 19.65 20.61 -8.63
C GLU A 40 20.55 19.83 -7.66
N ASN A 41 20.54 20.21 -6.38
CA ASN A 41 21.38 19.57 -5.36
C ASN A 41 20.65 18.51 -4.53
N THR A 42 19.31 18.35 -4.67
CA THR A 42 18.52 17.54 -3.76
C THR A 42 17.70 16.47 -4.50
N VAL A 43 17.88 15.22 -4.09
CA VAL A 43 17.04 14.09 -4.51
C VAL A 43 16.18 13.63 -3.33
N CYS A 44 14.88 13.50 -3.56
CA CYS A 44 13.93 13.00 -2.57
C CYS A 44 13.52 11.58 -2.90
N LEU A 45 13.74 10.65 -1.97
CA LEU A 45 13.27 9.27 -2.08
C LEU A 45 12.22 8.98 -1.02
N SER A 46 11.25 8.14 -1.36
CA SER A 46 10.22 7.67 -0.44
C SER A 46 10.05 6.16 -0.57
N PHE A 47 9.57 5.52 0.47
CA PHE A 47 9.30 4.09 0.45
C PHE A 47 8.11 3.74 -0.47
N SER A 48 7.01 4.46 -0.39
CA SER A 48 5.77 4.14 -1.10
C SER A 48 5.45 5.10 -2.25
N ARG A 49 4.67 4.60 -3.23
CA ARG A 49 4.16 5.42 -4.34
C ARG A 49 3.26 6.54 -3.84
N MET A 50 2.43 6.27 -2.83
CA MET A 50 1.51 7.26 -2.26
C MET A 50 2.28 8.39 -1.56
N ALA A 51 3.24 8.06 -0.69
CA ALA A 51 4.07 9.05 0.00
C ALA A 51 4.87 9.91 -1.00
N LYS A 52 5.45 9.27 -2.04
CA LYS A 52 6.07 9.98 -3.17
C LYS A 52 5.11 10.99 -3.80
N TYR A 53 3.87 10.57 -4.12
CA TYR A 53 2.90 11.44 -4.79
C TYR A 53 2.53 12.64 -3.93
N VAL A 54 2.20 12.41 -2.65
CA VAL A 54 1.87 13.47 -1.70
C VAL A 54 3.02 14.48 -1.53
N LEU A 55 4.26 14.00 -1.44
CA LEU A 55 5.42 14.90 -1.33
C LEU A 55 5.63 15.68 -2.62
N ALA A 56 5.52 15.04 -3.79
CA ALA A 56 5.70 15.70 -5.09
C ALA A 56 4.65 16.82 -5.31
N GLU A 57 3.38 16.57 -4.97
CA GLU A 57 2.32 17.60 -5.03
C GLU A 57 2.63 18.78 -4.12
N ARG A 58 3.02 18.54 -2.86
CA ARG A 58 3.35 19.61 -1.91
C ARG A 58 4.55 20.44 -2.37
N LEU A 59 5.47 19.83 -3.07
CA LEU A 59 6.63 20.49 -3.69
C LEU A 59 6.30 21.09 -5.08
N GLN A 60 5.04 21.05 -5.52
CA GLN A 60 4.60 21.55 -6.82
C GLN A 60 5.44 20.97 -7.97
N HIS A 61 5.84 19.70 -7.86
CA HIS A 61 6.68 18.99 -8.81
C HIS A 61 8.05 19.64 -9.14
N ARG A 62 8.52 20.55 -8.30
CA ARG A 62 9.81 21.25 -8.51
C ARG A 62 11.02 20.36 -8.22
N TYR A 63 10.89 19.37 -7.34
CA TYR A 63 11.94 18.45 -6.94
C TYR A 63 11.79 17.08 -7.60
N GLN A 64 12.90 16.39 -7.76
CA GLN A 64 12.87 14.97 -8.13
C GLN A 64 12.44 14.13 -6.94
N VAL A 65 11.16 13.76 -6.89
CA VAL A 65 10.61 12.84 -5.89
C VAL A 65 10.40 11.48 -6.53
N ASN A 66 11.04 10.45 -6.02
CA ASN A 66 10.96 9.08 -6.54
C ASN A 66 10.81 8.06 -5.40
N THR A 67 10.41 6.83 -5.73
CA THR A 67 10.73 5.68 -4.87
C THR A 67 12.13 5.18 -5.20
N PHE A 68 12.79 4.43 -4.31
CA PHE A 68 14.08 3.80 -4.61
C PHE A 68 14.03 3.04 -5.94
N HIS A 69 13.05 2.18 -6.11
CA HIS A 69 12.86 1.42 -7.35
C HIS A 69 12.71 2.32 -8.58
N SER A 70 11.88 3.36 -8.52
CA SER A 70 11.67 4.23 -9.68
C SER A 70 12.90 5.05 -10.02
N TYR A 71 13.68 5.45 -9.03
CA TYR A 71 14.93 6.18 -9.23
C TYR A 71 15.98 5.31 -9.94
N ILE A 72 16.21 4.12 -9.40
CA ILE A 72 17.16 3.16 -9.96
C ILE A 72 16.73 2.70 -11.36
N SER A 73 15.42 2.38 -11.54
CA SER A 73 14.89 1.97 -12.85
C SER A 73 15.13 3.01 -13.93
N LYS A 74 14.99 4.29 -13.64
CA LYS A 74 15.25 5.38 -14.60
C LYS A 74 16.72 5.39 -15.04
N ILE A 75 17.64 5.23 -14.07
CA ILE A 75 19.08 5.23 -14.38
C ILE A 75 19.45 3.99 -15.21
N LEU A 76 18.97 2.81 -14.81
CA LEU A 76 19.22 1.57 -15.54
C LEU A 76 18.61 1.59 -16.96
N ALA A 77 17.42 2.17 -17.12
CA ALA A 77 16.78 2.33 -18.44
C ALA A 77 17.61 3.25 -19.35
N ASN A 78 18.07 4.39 -18.84
CA ASN A 78 18.93 5.32 -19.59
C ASN A 78 20.26 4.69 -20.01
N GLN A 79 20.76 3.69 -19.26
CA GLN A 79 21.96 2.93 -19.58
C GLN A 79 21.67 1.70 -20.47
N GLY A 80 20.43 1.45 -20.90
CA GLY A 80 20.04 0.25 -21.63
C GLY A 80 20.15 -1.05 -20.83
N ARG A 81 20.24 -0.96 -19.50
CA ARG A 81 20.48 -2.10 -18.57
C ARG A 81 19.20 -2.62 -17.91
N LEU A 82 18.05 -1.99 -18.15
CA LEU A 82 16.76 -2.39 -17.54
C LEU A 82 16.02 -3.37 -18.45
N LYS A 83 15.90 -4.60 -18.00
CA LYS A 83 15.00 -5.61 -18.55
C LYS A 83 14.16 -6.15 -17.40
N ILE A 84 12.84 -6.00 -17.47
CA ILE A 84 11.93 -6.45 -16.42
C ILE A 84 11.40 -7.85 -16.78
N VAL A 85 11.41 -8.76 -15.80
CA VAL A 85 10.77 -10.06 -15.94
C VAL A 85 9.26 -9.90 -16.02
N SER A 86 8.59 -10.52 -16.98
CA SER A 86 7.13 -10.49 -17.06
C SER A 86 6.49 -11.39 -16.00
N ASN A 87 5.30 -11.02 -15.54
CA ASN A 87 4.53 -11.83 -14.59
C ASN A 87 4.29 -13.25 -15.09
N ASN A 88 4.04 -13.42 -16.40
CA ASN A 88 3.84 -14.75 -16.99
C ASN A 88 5.10 -15.63 -16.87
N ARG A 89 6.29 -15.06 -17.13
CA ARG A 89 7.56 -15.81 -16.97
C ARG A 89 7.85 -16.13 -15.51
N LEU A 90 7.58 -15.16 -14.60
CA LEU A 90 7.75 -15.39 -13.17
C LEU A 90 6.81 -16.48 -12.67
N ASN A 91 5.54 -16.46 -13.11
CA ASN A 91 4.59 -17.51 -12.78
C ASN A 91 5.01 -18.88 -13.33
N ALA A 92 5.47 -18.95 -14.58
CA ALA A 92 5.96 -20.19 -15.17
C ALA A 92 7.13 -20.79 -14.37
N PHE A 93 8.06 -19.93 -13.89
CA PHE A 93 9.15 -20.40 -13.03
C PHE A 93 8.66 -21.19 -11.81
N PHE A 94 7.58 -20.74 -11.16
CA PHE A 94 7.02 -21.42 -10.00
C PHE A 94 6.16 -22.63 -10.38
N THR A 95 5.31 -22.52 -11.40
CA THR A 95 4.42 -23.61 -11.81
C THR A 95 5.19 -24.81 -12.38
N ASP A 96 6.28 -24.58 -13.11
CA ASP A 96 7.14 -25.63 -13.65
C ASP A 96 7.86 -26.43 -12.54
N ARG A 97 7.90 -25.88 -11.32
CA ARG A 97 8.46 -26.53 -10.11
C ARG A 97 7.38 -27.09 -9.17
N GLY A 98 6.14 -27.15 -9.63
CA GLY A 98 5.02 -27.71 -8.86
C GLY A 98 4.38 -26.74 -7.87
N PHE A 99 4.78 -25.46 -7.87
CA PHE A 99 4.13 -24.46 -7.03
C PHE A 99 2.88 -23.89 -7.69
N ASN A 100 1.89 -23.52 -6.89
CA ASN A 100 0.67 -22.88 -7.39
C ASN A 100 0.96 -21.49 -7.98
N GLN A 101 0.06 -21.02 -8.87
CA GLN A 101 0.18 -19.71 -9.52
C GLN A 101 0.20 -18.55 -8.53
N LEU A 102 0.95 -17.48 -8.89
CA LEU A 102 0.97 -16.24 -8.15
C LEU A 102 -0.35 -15.47 -8.29
N PRO A 103 -0.87 -14.83 -7.23
CA PRO A 103 -2.21 -14.21 -7.21
C PRO A 103 -2.35 -13.00 -8.11
N PHE A 104 -1.27 -12.30 -8.48
CA PHE A 104 -1.37 -11.17 -9.39
C PHE A 104 -1.81 -11.56 -10.81
N LEU A 105 -1.90 -12.86 -11.12
CA LEU A 105 -2.47 -13.37 -12.37
C LEU A 105 -3.94 -13.79 -12.24
N LYS A 106 -4.48 -13.83 -11.03
CA LYS A 106 -5.88 -14.08 -10.74
C LYS A 106 -6.38 -13.00 -9.78
N ASN A 107 -7.60 -12.52 -9.96
CA ASN A 107 -8.28 -11.62 -9.02
C ASN A 107 -8.69 -12.36 -7.72
N SER A 108 -7.84 -13.25 -7.20
CA SER A 108 -8.13 -14.02 -5.99
C SER A 108 -7.33 -13.49 -4.81
N THR A 109 -7.96 -13.44 -3.66
CA THR A 109 -7.38 -13.04 -2.38
C THR A 109 -6.72 -14.21 -1.64
N ASP A 110 -6.61 -15.37 -2.29
CA ASP A 110 -6.04 -16.56 -1.68
C ASP A 110 -4.52 -16.55 -1.76
N TYR A 111 -3.87 -16.91 -0.66
CA TYR A 111 -2.43 -17.09 -0.63
C TYR A 111 -2.06 -18.43 -1.29
N TYR A 112 -1.19 -18.37 -2.28
CA TYR A 112 -0.63 -19.55 -2.94
C TYR A 112 0.77 -19.83 -2.41
N MET A 113 1.19 -21.08 -2.47
CA MET A 113 2.54 -21.52 -2.09
C MET A 113 3.64 -20.68 -2.77
N ALA A 114 3.45 -20.38 -4.05
CA ALA A 114 4.37 -19.55 -4.81
C ALA A 114 4.56 -18.14 -4.21
N ASP A 115 3.51 -17.55 -3.59
CA ASP A 115 3.60 -16.22 -2.98
C ASP A 115 4.48 -16.21 -1.74
N HIS A 116 4.31 -17.19 -0.88
CA HIS A 116 5.12 -17.34 0.31
C HIS A 116 6.60 -17.52 -0.07
N ILE A 117 6.87 -18.43 -0.99
CA ILE A 117 8.24 -18.69 -1.49
C ILE A 117 8.82 -17.44 -2.16
N TYR A 118 8.04 -16.75 -3.02
CA TYR A 118 8.50 -15.53 -3.68
C TYR A 118 8.72 -14.39 -2.68
N SER A 119 7.89 -14.31 -1.65
CA SER A 119 8.10 -13.38 -0.52
C SER A 119 9.46 -13.63 0.15
N ASP A 120 9.79 -14.88 0.46
CA ASP A 120 11.06 -15.24 1.10
C ASP A 120 12.27 -14.99 0.17
N LEU A 121 12.13 -15.30 -1.13
CA LEU A 121 13.13 -14.96 -2.14
C LEU A 121 13.40 -13.45 -2.26
N ASN A 122 12.42 -12.61 -1.93
CA ASN A 122 12.61 -11.17 -1.82
C ASN A 122 13.19 -10.77 -0.47
N LYS A 123 12.70 -11.37 0.60
CA LYS A 123 12.98 -10.98 1.99
C LYS A 123 14.46 -11.14 2.35
N TYR A 124 15.09 -12.29 2.06
CA TYR A 124 16.52 -12.44 2.35
C TYR A 124 17.38 -11.41 1.61
N ARG A 125 17.01 -11.07 0.36
CA ARG A 125 17.73 -10.04 -0.42
C ARG A 125 17.52 -8.63 0.16
N LEU A 126 16.29 -8.31 0.60
CA LEU A 126 15.98 -7.04 1.24
C LEU A 126 16.65 -6.89 2.60
N MET A 127 16.83 -8.00 3.34
CA MET A 127 17.56 -8.06 4.59
C MET A 127 19.08 -7.99 4.41
N ASP A 128 19.56 -8.12 3.16
CA ASP A 128 20.99 -8.13 2.79
C ASP A 128 21.77 -9.19 3.57
N ILE A 129 21.19 -10.39 3.70
CA ILE A 129 21.80 -11.57 4.31
C ILE A 129 21.91 -12.71 3.30
N SER A 130 22.72 -13.73 3.61
CA SER A 130 22.83 -14.90 2.75
C SER A 130 21.58 -15.78 2.83
N PRO A 131 21.29 -16.59 1.80
CA PRO A 131 20.20 -17.56 1.86
C PRO A 131 20.33 -18.57 3.00
N GLU A 132 21.56 -18.91 3.37
CA GLU A 132 21.90 -19.81 4.47
C GLU A 132 21.52 -19.18 5.82
N GLU A 133 21.93 -17.92 6.05
CA GLU A 133 21.57 -17.15 7.25
C GLU A 133 20.04 -16.99 7.35
N TYR A 134 19.38 -16.68 6.23
CA TYR A 134 17.92 -16.55 6.21
C TYR A 134 17.22 -17.85 6.63
N TYR A 135 17.69 -19.00 6.15
CA TYR A 135 17.12 -20.30 6.49
C TYR A 135 17.24 -20.59 7.99
N GLU A 136 18.31 -20.18 8.64
CA GLU A 136 18.58 -20.43 10.08
C GLU A 136 17.86 -19.44 11.02
N LEU A 137 17.17 -18.40 10.50
CA LEU A 137 16.43 -17.48 11.36
C LEU A 137 15.22 -18.18 12.00
N ASP A 138 15.12 -18.14 13.34
CA ASP A 138 14.03 -18.77 14.10
C ASP A 138 12.86 -17.82 14.40
N ASN A 139 13.08 -16.51 14.31
CA ASN A 139 12.14 -15.48 14.75
C ASN A 139 11.26 -14.93 13.62
N ILE A 140 11.24 -15.57 12.46
CA ILE A 140 10.43 -15.16 11.31
C ILE A 140 9.68 -16.37 10.73
N GLU A 141 8.45 -16.16 10.30
CA GLU A 141 7.72 -17.16 9.51
C GLU A 141 8.35 -17.30 8.13
N LYS A 142 8.70 -18.52 7.76
CA LYS A 142 9.32 -18.86 6.47
C LYS A 142 8.46 -19.87 5.73
N SER A 143 8.46 -19.81 4.39
CA SER A 143 7.79 -20.81 3.56
C SER A 143 8.36 -22.21 3.72
N SER A 144 9.66 -22.34 4.04
CA SER A 144 10.29 -23.62 4.37
C SER A 144 9.60 -24.33 5.55
N ASP A 145 9.15 -23.57 6.55
CA ASP A 145 8.51 -24.11 7.75
C ASP A 145 7.09 -24.62 7.45
N PHE A 146 6.39 -23.97 6.51
CA PHE A 146 5.03 -24.35 6.09
C PHE A 146 5.00 -25.49 5.07
N TYR A 147 6.02 -25.58 4.22
CA TYR A 147 6.05 -26.50 3.08
C TYR A 147 7.12 -27.57 3.22
N ASP A 148 7.68 -27.72 4.41
CA ASP A 148 8.68 -28.73 4.77
C ASP A 148 9.88 -28.79 3.79
N LEU A 149 10.36 -27.59 3.38
CA LEU A 149 11.51 -27.49 2.50
C LEU A 149 12.78 -27.66 3.30
N SER A 150 13.56 -28.68 2.99
CA SER A 150 14.89 -28.85 3.55
C SER A 150 15.82 -27.68 3.15
N LYS A 151 16.87 -27.44 3.94
CA LYS A 151 17.88 -26.43 3.64
C LYS A 151 18.49 -26.59 2.24
N SER A 152 18.74 -27.84 1.82
CA SER A 152 19.27 -28.15 0.49
C SER A 152 18.30 -27.78 -0.63
N GLU A 153 17.02 -28.03 -0.47
CA GLU A 153 15.96 -27.68 -1.43
C GLU A 153 15.79 -26.17 -1.50
N TRP A 154 15.76 -25.48 -0.37
CA TRP A 154 15.74 -24.01 -0.32
C TRP A 154 16.92 -23.40 -1.08
N LEU A 155 18.17 -23.80 -0.77
CA LEU A 155 19.36 -23.28 -1.41
C LEU A 155 19.39 -23.57 -2.92
N LYS A 156 18.93 -24.74 -3.33
CA LYS A 156 18.76 -25.08 -4.75
C LYS A 156 17.75 -24.14 -5.42
N LEU A 157 16.60 -23.91 -4.79
CA LEU A 157 15.56 -23.02 -5.31
C LEU A 157 16.07 -21.58 -5.44
N VAL A 158 16.80 -21.08 -4.45
CA VAL A 158 17.43 -19.75 -4.51
C VAL A 158 18.41 -19.65 -5.69
N LYS A 159 19.28 -20.65 -5.86
CA LYS A 159 20.24 -20.69 -6.99
C LYS A 159 19.53 -20.71 -8.34
N ASP A 160 18.49 -21.53 -8.48
CA ASP A 160 17.70 -21.61 -9.70
C ASP A 160 16.97 -20.28 -9.98
N PHE A 161 16.44 -19.63 -8.95
CA PHE A 161 15.79 -18.34 -9.10
C PHE A 161 16.77 -17.23 -9.50
N GLN A 162 17.96 -17.20 -8.92
CA GLN A 162 19.00 -16.24 -9.30
C GLN A 162 19.43 -16.42 -10.77
N ALA A 163 19.59 -17.68 -11.24
CA ALA A 163 19.87 -17.97 -12.64
C ALA A 163 18.72 -17.51 -13.56
N PHE A 164 17.48 -17.79 -13.16
CA PHE A 164 16.28 -17.38 -13.89
C PHE A 164 16.19 -15.84 -14.03
N ILE A 165 16.40 -15.08 -12.95
CA ILE A 165 16.38 -13.60 -12.98
C ILE A 165 17.50 -13.06 -13.88
N LYS A 166 18.71 -13.64 -13.82
CA LYS A 166 19.84 -13.24 -14.67
C LYS A 166 19.50 -13.36 -16.16
N GLU A 167 18.81 -14.42 -16.54
CA GLU A 167 18.42 -14.69 -17.94
C GLU A 167 17.16 -13.90 -18.36
N SER A 168 16.14 -13.93 -17.52
CA SER A 168 14.79 -13.47 -17.87
C SER A 168 14.58 -11.96 -17.72
N GLY A 169 15.34 -11.33 -16.84
CA GLY A 169 15.23 -9.93 -16.47
C GLY A 169 15.01 -9.73 -14.98
N SER A 170 15.10 -8.49 -14.52
CA SER A 170 14.98 -8.12 -13.12
C SER A 170 13.57 -8.28 -12.60
N ASP A 171 13.43 -8.86 -11.43
CA ASP A 171 12.25 -8.67 -10.58
C ASP A 171 12.36 -7.34 -9.80
N TYR A 172 11.36 -7.10 -8.94
CA TYR A 172 11.29 -5.86 -8.19
C TYR A 172 12.49 -5.67 -7.25
N THR A 173 12.91 -6.71 -6.54
CA THR A 173 14.06 -6.64 -5.62
C THR A 173 15.40 -6.60 -6.36
N ASP A 174 15.52 -7.30 -7.51
CA ASP A 174 16.75 -7.27 -8.32
C ASP A 174 17.06 -5.86 -8.86
N ILE A 175 16.06 -5.02 -9.06
CA ILE A 175 16.27 -3.60 -9.40
C ILE A 175 17.10 -2.90 -8.32
N LEU A 176 16.77 -3.14 -7.04
CA LEU A 176 17.55 -2.58 -5.91
C LEU A 176 18.96 -3.16 -5.88
N VAL A 177 19.12 -4.48 -6.06
CA VAL A 177 20.43 -5.13 -6.11
C VAL A 177 21.30 -4.53 -7.22
N LYS A 178 20.75 -4.33 -8.42
CA LYS A 178 21.44 -3.63 -9.52
C LYS A 178 21.79 -2.18 -9.20
N GLY A 179 21.00 -1.54 -8.34
CA GLY A 179 21.28 -0.21 -7.81
C GLY A 179 22.65 -0.09 -7.13
N LEU A 180 23.19 -1.18 -6.59
CA LEU A 180 24.54 -1.22 -5.97
C LEU A 180 25.67 -1.06 -7.00
N THR A 181 25.39 -1.30 -8.28
CA THR A 181 26.39 -1.28 -9.38
C THR A 181 26.34 -0.01 -10.21
N ILE A 182 25.47 0.95 -9.87
CA ILE A 182 25.38 2.23 -10.58
C ILE A 182 26.15 3.32 -9.83
N ALA A 183 26.88 4.12 -10.59
CA ALA A 183 27.50 5.32 -10.05
C ALA A 183 26.42 6.41 -9.89
N VAL A 184 26.22 6.85 -8.67
CA VAL A 184 25.27 7.93 -8.32
C VAL A 184 26.02 8.97 -7.53
N ASN A 185 25.86 10.24 -7.90
CA ASN A 185 26.39 11.39 -7.17
C ASN A 185 25.23 12.30 -6.77
N ILE A 186 25.00 12.43 -5.47
CA ILE A 186 23.89 13.19 -4.90
C ILE A 186 24.44 14.08 -3.78
N PRO A 187 24.43 15.42 -3.94
CA PRO A 187 24.84 16.31 -2.85
C PRO A 187 23.95 16.13 -1.61
N ILE A 188 22.62 16.16 -1.77
CA ILE A 188 21.70 16.01 -0.65
C ILE A 188 20.66 14.93 -0.99
N LEU A 189 20.64 13.85 -0.23
CA LEU A 189 19.59 12.84 -0.27
C LEU A 189 18.62 13.04 0.88
N VAL A 190 17.34 13.15 0.57
CA VAL A 190 16.26 13.18 1.55
C VAL A 190 15.43 11.91 1.42
N VAL A 191 15.20 11.20 2.53
CA VAL A 191 14.39 9.97 2.56
C VAL A 191 13.19 10.20 3.47
N ASP A 192 12.00 10.22 2.87
CA ASP A 192 10.73 10.24 3.61
C ASP A 192 10.27 8.80 3.91
N GLU A 193 9.58 8.61 5.03
CA GLU A 193 9.20 7.29 5.60
C GLU A 193 10.42 6.37 5.80
N ALA A 194 11.52 6.94 6.31
CA ALA A 194 12.77 6.21 6.52
C ALA A 194 12.68 5.07 7.55
N ASN A 195 11.60 5.00 8.33
CA ASN A 195 11.29 3.86 9.19
C ASN A 195 11.06 2.56 8.41
N ASP A 196 10.76 2.63 7.13
CA ASP A 196 10.49 1.45 6.30
C ASP A 196 11.69 1.03 5.42
N LEU A 197 12.86 1.63 5.65
CA LEU A 197 14.07 1.23 4.93
C LEU A 197 14.46 -0.22 5.26
N SER A 198 14.75 -1.00 4.21
CA SER A 198 15.40 -2.30 4.36
C SER A 198 16.94 -2.15 4.44
N PRO A 199 17.66 -3.16 4.97
CA PRO A 199 19.12 -3.20 4.92
C PRO A 199 19.70 -3.01 3.51
N LEU A 200 19.09 -3.61 2.49
CA LEU A 200 19.52 -3.40 1.09
C LEU A 200 19.36 -1.94 0.65
N MET A 201 18.25 -1.27 1.01
CA MET A 201 18.08 0.15 0.70
C MET A 201 19.10 1.03 1.43
N TRP A 202 19.42 0.66 2.67
CA TRP A 202 20.48 1.34 3.41
C TRP A 202 21.84 1.15 2.77
N LYS A 203 22.16 -0.06 2.33
CA LYS A 203 23.39 -0.37 1.61
C LYS A 203 23.53 0.44 0.32
N LEU A 204 22.42 0.71 -0.39
CA LEU A 204 22.42 1.65 -1.52
C LEU A 204 22.86 3.05 -1.09
N ILE A 205 22.32 3.57 0.02
CA ILE A 205 22.69 4.87 0.58
C ILE A 205 24.20 4.89 0.97
N GLU A 206 24.73 3.80 1.50
CA GLU A 206 26.16 3.68 1.84
C GLU A 206 27.05 3.58 0.60
N THR A 207 26.57 2.94 -0.46
CA THR A 207 27.37 2.69 -1.70
C THR A 207 27.40 3.90 -2.62
N TRP A 208 26.32 4.68 -2.69
CA TRP A 208 26.23 5.85 -3.52
C TRP A 208 27.09 7.01 -2.97
N ASN A 209 27.67 7.81 -3.87
CA ASN A 209 28.37 9.03 -3.48
C ASN A 209 27.36 10.12 -3.10
N ILE A 210 27.07 10.23 -1.81
CA ILE A 210 26.12 11.19 -1.26
C ILE A 210 26.86 12.04 -0.23
N GLU A 211 26.80 13.34 -0.32
CA GLU A 211 27.49 14.23 0.64
C GLU A 211 26.70 14.31 1.96
N ARG A 212 25.37 14.45 1.89
CA ARG A 212 24.50 14.55 3.07
C ARG A 212 23.23 13.74 2.91
N VAL A 213 22.80 13.07 3.99
CA VAL A 213 21.56 12.28 4.06
C VAL A 213 20.64 12.87 5.13
N ILE A 214 19.38 13.09 4.79
CA ILE A 214 18.35 13.52 5.74
C ILE A 214 17.29 12.41 5.78
N LEU A 215 17.14 11.77 6.93
CA LEU A 215 16.15 10.74 7.18
C LEU A 215 14.96 11.35 7.93
N VAL A 216 13.76 11.15 7.39
CA VAL A 216 12.51 11.62 8.02
C VAL A 216 11.58 10.41 8.21
N GLY A 217 11.05 10.24 9.43
CA GLY A 217 10.16 9.10 9.69
C GLY A 217 9.64 9.04 11.13
N ASP A 218 8.97 7.94 11.45
CA ASP A 218 8.52 7.59 12.79
C ASP A 218 8.93 6.14 13.10
N PRO A 219 9.92 5.91 13.95
CA PRO A 219 10.38 4.55 14.24
C PRO A 219 9.27 3.66 14.82
N ASN A 220 8.25 4.26 15.47
CA ASN A 220 7.09 3.54 16.01
C ASN A 220 6.06 3.17 14.94
N GLN A 221 6.21 3.63 13.70
CA GLN A 221 5.35 3.24 12.58
C GLN A 221 5.99 2.20 11.64
N ASN A 222 7.12 1.60 12.01
CA ASN A 222 7.67 0.47 11.27
C ASN A 222 6.82 -0.78 11.54
N ILE A 223 6.03 -1.19 10.56
CA ILE A 223 5.18 -2.39 10.60
C ILE A 223 5.41 -3.31 9.40
N TYR A 224 6.44 -3.07 8.58
CA TYR A 224 6.77 -3.90 7.42
C TYR A 224 8.01 -4.78 7.65
N GLU A 225 8.30 -5.16 8.90
CA GLU A 225 9.43 -6.05 9.25
C GLU A 225 9.32 -7.41 8.56
N PHE A 226 8.09 -7.91 8.35
CA PHE A 226 7.86 -9.11 7.55
C PHE A 226 8.36 -8.97 6.09
N GLY A 227 8.52 -7.75 5.59
CA GLY A 227 9.12 -7.42 4.30
C GLY A 227 10.60 -7.02 4.38
N GLY A 228 11.26 -7.23 5.55
CA GLY A 228 12.67 -6.91 5.76
C GLY A 228 12.97 -5.45 6.10
N SER A 229 11.96 -4.59 6.37
CA SER A 229 12.21 -3.23 6.85
C SER A 229 12.65 -3.18 8.31
N THR A 230 13.32 -2.10 8.70
CA THR A 230 13.78 -1.91 10.08
C THR A 230 13.85 -0.44 10.45
N PRO A 231 13.43 -0.06 11.69
CA PRO A 231 13.51 1.33 12.15
C PRO A 231 14.92 1.76 12.55
N LYS A 232 15.89 0.84 12.61
CA LYS A 232 17.24 1.07 13.17
C LYS A 232 17.97 2.27 12.58
N TYR A 233 17.67 2.64 11.34
CA TYR A 233 18.36 3.77 10.67
C TYR A 233 17.92 5.14 11.20
N LEU A 234 16.71 5.23 11.76
CA LEU A 234 16.25 6.42 12.50
C LEU A 234 16.80 6.48 13.93
N LEU A 235 17.48 5.43 14.38
CA LEU A 235 18.04 5.29 15.74
C LEU A 235 19.57 5.37 15.75
N LEU A 236 20.21 5.64 14.61
CA LEU A 236 21.68 5.70 14.50
C LEU A 236 22.30 6.78 15.36
N LYS A 237 21.59 7.88 15.57
CA LYS A 237 21.99 8.98 16.44
C LYS A 237 20.79 9.77 16.93
N LYS A 238 20.99 10.65 17.90
CA LYS A 238 19.94 11.56 18.37
C LYS A 238 19.39 12.39 17.22
N PRO A 239 18.05 12.50 17.07
CA PRO A 239 17.45 13.33 16.02
C PRO A 239 17.81 14.81 16.19
N VAL A 240 18.01 15.49 15.06
CA VAL A 240 18.24 16.95 15.04
C VAL A 240 16.94 17.71 15.25
N TYR A 241 15.79 17.07 14.98
CA TYR A 241 14.48 17.66 15.20
C TYR A 241 13.42 16.58 15.51
N GLU A 242 12.51 16.92 16.43
CA GLU A 242 11.38 16.07 16.82
C GLU A 242 10.06 16.81 16.65
N LEU A 243 9.15 16.22 15.87
CA LEU A 243 7.77 16.66 15.66
C LEU A 243 6.87 15.86 16.63
N THR A 244 6.58 16.42 17.79
CA THR A 244 5.84 15.76 18.88
C THR A 244 4.40 16.23 19.03
N LYS A 245 3.92 17.10 18.12
CA LYS A 245 2.51 17.51 18.06
C LYS A 245 1.83 16.85 16.87
N SER A 246 0.78 16.08 17.12
CA SER A 246 -0.11 15.58 16.10
C SER A 246 -1.12 16.68 15.68
N HIS A 247 -1.39 16.76 14.38
CA HIS A 247 -2.47 17.60 13.84
C HIS A 247 -3.70 16.79 13.48
N ARG A 248 -3.67 15.47 13.73
CA ARG A 248 -4.68 14.51 13.37
C ARG A 248 -5.32 13.87 14.59
N VAL A 249 -4.50 13.31 15.48
CA VAL A 249 -4.94 12.45 16.56
C VAL A 249 -5.41 13.30 17.77
N PRO A 250 -6.62 13.09 18.31
CA PRO A 250 -7.07 13.73 19.53
C PRO A 250 -6.18 13.46 20.75
N ASP A 251 -6.20 14.35 21.74
CA ASP A 251 -5.27 14.32 22.87
C ASP A 251 -5.38 13.03 23.70
N ASN A 252 -6.60 12.59 24.02
CA ASN A 252 -6.83 11.36 24.79
C ASN A 252 -6.51 10.10 23.97
N ILE A 253 -6.85 10.07 22.67
CA ILE A 253 -6.49 8.94 21.77
C ILE A 253 -4.97 8.83 21.63
N LEU A 254 -4.27 9.95 21.50
CA LEU A 254 -2.81 9.94 21.46
C LEU A 254 -2.21 9.47 22.78
N ARG A 255 -2.78 9.90 23.92
CA ARG A 255 -2.37 9.43 25.25
C ARG A 255 -2.57 7.92 25.39
N TYR A 256 -3.69 7.39 24.90
CA TYR A 256 -3.91 5.94 24.83
C TYR A 256 -2.88 5.25 23.94
N ALA A 257 -2.69 5.72 22.70
CA ALA A 257 -1.73 5.16 21.75
C ALA A 257 -0.28 5.24 22.23
N SER A 258 0.07 6.23 23.08
CA SER A 258 1.43 6.40 23.60
C SER A 258 1.89 5.25 24.49
N ARG A 259 0.99 4.42 25.02
CA ARG A 259 1.31 3.18 25.76
C ARG A 259 2.04 2.15 24.89
N TYR A 260 1.87 2.25 23.57
CA TYR A 260 2.44 1.34 22.58
C TYR A 260 3.70 1.90 21.90
N ILE A 261 4.24 3.03 22.37
CA ILE A 261 5.47 3.58 21.87
C ILE A 261 6.65 2.72 22.37
N VAL A 262 7.44 2.24 21.43
CA VAL A 262 8.67 1.46 21.66
C VAL A 262 9.88 2.38 21.75
N TYR A 263 9.94 3.36 20.86
CA TYR A 263 11.04 4.32 20.76
C TYR A 263 10.56 5.69 21.27
N PRO A 264 10.92 6.08 22.50
CA PRO A 264 10.41 7.31 23.11
C PRO A 264 10.97 8.56 22.45
N PHE A 265 10.19 9.62 22.46
CA PHE A 265 10.61 10.97 22.07
C PHE A 265 11.20 11.73 23.26
N SER A 266 12.09 12.68 23.01
CA SER A 266 12.71 13.48 24.08
C SER A 266 11.77 14.53 24.66
N LYS A 267 10.69 14.89 23.95
CA LYS A 267 9.70 15.89 24.33
C LYS A 267 8.33 15.25 24.56
N PRO A 268 7.50 15.84 25.43
CA PRO A 268 6.11 15.38 25.63
C PRO A 268 5.31 15.39 24.31
N LEU A 269 4.50 14.36 24.12
CA LEU A 269 3.61 14.24 22.98
C LEU A 269 2.34 15.06 23.21
N LYS A 270 1.86 15.70 22.14
CA LYS A 270 0.63 16.50 22.13
C LYS A 270 -0.26 16.07 20.97
N GLY A 271 -1.53 15.92 21.22
CA GLY A 271 -2.53 15.70 20.18
C GLY A 271 -2.87 16.99 19.43
N ASN A 272 -4.00 16.96 18.75
CA ASN A 272 -4.48 18.08 17.93
C ASN A 272 -5.20 19.18 18.73
N GLY A 273 -5.37 19.01 20.05
CA GLY A 273 -6.05 19.95 20.93
C GLY A 273 -7.55 19.67 21.08
N THR A 274 -8.03 18.54 20.55
CA THR A 274 -9.41 18.07 20.78
C THR A 274 -9.40 16.78 21.60
N GLU A 275 -10.52 16.49 22.27
CA GLU A 275 -10.76 15.18 22.86
C GLU A 275 -11.57 14.34 21.86
N GLY A 276 -11.22 13.08 21.73
CA GLY A 276 -11.98 12.08 20.97
C GLY A 276 -12.68 11.12 21.90
N ASP A 277 -13.49 10.23 21.36
CA ASP A 277 -14.13 9.18 22.14
C ASP A 277 -13.33 7.89 22.07
N ILE A 278 -13.15 7.23 23.21
CA ILE A 278 -12.52 5.90 23.28
C ILE A 278 -13.53 4.96 23.95
N GLU A 279 -13.92 3.93 23.22
CA GLU A 279 -14.89 2.95 23.64
C GLU A 279 -14.34 1.53 23.50
N TYR A 280 -14.86 0.62 24.32
CA TYR A 280 -14.60 -0.80 24.19
C TYR A 280 -15.90 -1.49 23.77
N GLY A 281 -15.85 -2.26 22.67
CA GLY A 281 -17.04 -2.91 22.14
C GLY A 281 -16.71 -3.94 21.08
N PHE A 282 -17.66 -4.80 20.81
CA PHE A 282 -17.57 -5.79 19.74
C PHE A 282 -17.86 -5.18 18.36
N VAL A 283 -17.53 -5.90 17.31
CA VAL A 283 -17.69 -5.40 15.93
C VAL A 283 -19.16 -5.13 15.58
N GLU A 284 -20.07 -5.89 16.14
CA GLU A 284 -21.51 -5.71 15.97
C GLU A 284 -21.98 -4.35 16.48
N GLU A 285 -21.52 -3.92 17.66
CA GLU A 285 -21.84 -2.62 18.24
C GLU A 285 -21.30 -1.47 17.37
N PHE A 286 -20.11 -1.65 16.76
CA PHE A 286 -19.58 -0.67 15.83
C PHE A 286 -20.38 -0.64 14.52
N ILE A 287 -20.84 -1.79 14.02
CA ILE A 287 -21.68 -1.88 12.82
C ILE A 287 -23.03 -1.19 13.06
N ASP A 288 -23.64 -1.38 14.23
CA ASP A 288 -24.86 -0.66 14.60
C ASP A 288 -24.64 0.85 14.64
N ALA A 289 -23.51 1.29 15.22
CA ALA A 289 -23.14 2.69 15.26
C ALA A 289 -22.91 3.29 13.85
N LEU A 290 -22.42 2.52 12.86
CA LEU A 290 -22.24 2.99 11.48
C LEU A 290 -23.58 3.43 10.84
N SER A 291 -24.66 2.75 11.12
CA SER A 291 -25.98 3.12 10.61
C SER A 291 -26.42 4.50 11.13
N TYR A 292 -26.11 4.78 12.40
CA TYR A 292 -26.34 6.09 13.00
C TYR A 292 -25.39 7.15 12.43
N ILE A 293 -24.10 6.86 12.33
CA ILE A 293 -23.08 7.76 11.78
C ILE A 293 -23.45 8.17 10.36
N ASN A 294 -23.76 7.22 9.48
CA ASN A 294 -24.13 7.49 8.10
C ASN A 294 -25.37 8.38 7.97
N LYS A 295 -26.31 8.28 8.93
CA LYS A 295 -27.52 9.10 8.96
C LYS A 295 -27.26 10.55 9.37
N TYR A 296 -26.39 10.78 10.36
CA TYR A 296 -26.19 12.10 10.97
C TYR A 296 -24.91 12.82 10.49
N ASP A 297 -23.91 12.08 10.01
CA ASP A 297 -22.70 12.61 9.36
C ASP A 297 -22.35 11.77 8.12
N PRO A 298 -23.08 11.94 6.99
CA PRO A 298 -22.87 11.14 5.79
C PRO A 298 -21.49 11.38 5.12
N THR A 299 -20.74 12.36 5.62
CA THR A 299 -19.36 12.63 5.12
C THR A 299 -18.29 11.93 5.96
N ALA A 300 -18.64 11.43 7.14
CA ALA A 300 -17.70 10.75 8.02
C ALA A 300 -17.16 9.47 7.38
N THR A 301 -15.88 9.24 7.62
CA THR A 301 -15.18 8.03 7.15
C THR A 301 -14.96 7.07 8.30
N SER A 302 -15.04 5.77 8.03
CA SER A 302 -14.88 4.74 9.05
C SER A 302 -13.92 3.64 8.60
N TYR A 303 -13.08 3.15 9.51
CA TYR A 303 -12.22 2.00 9.32
C TYR A 303 -12.61 0.87 10.28
N LEU A 304 -12.69 -0.37 9.74
CA LEU A 304 -12.68 -1.59 10.53
C LEU A 304 -11.34 -2.29 10.30
N LEU A 305 -10.50 -2.35 11.32
CA LEU A 305 -9.12 -2.79 11.22
C LEU A 305 -8.89 -4.10 11.95
N SER A 306 -8.16 -5.01 11.30
CA SER A 306 -7.65 -6.24 11.91
C SER A 306 -6.20 -6.49 11.50
N TYR A 307 -5.50 -7.37 12.20
CA TYR A 307 -4.19 -7.85 11.75
C TYR A 307 -4.35 -8.85 10.61
N ARG A 308 -5.29 -9.80 10.75
CA ARG A 308 -5.48 -10.90 9.81
C ARG A 308 -6.45 -10.54 8.69
N ARG A 309 -6.10 -10.91 7.46
CA ARG A 309 -7.01 -10.77 6.31
C ARG A 309 -8.31 -11.56 6.47
N LYS A 310 -8.26 -12.73 7.13
CA LYS A 310 -9.44 -13.56 7.38
C LYS A 310 -10.48 -12.81 8.23
N THR A 311 -10.03 -12.13 9.27
CA THR A 311 -10.90 -11.32 10.14
C THR A 311 -11.49 -10.12 9.39
N ALA A 312 -10.69 -9.43 8.56
CA ALA A 312 -11.21 -8.38 7.70
C ALA A 312 -12.29 -8.89 6.73
N LYS A 313 -12.08 -10.06 6.10
CA LYS A 313 -13.11 -10.69 5.24
C LYS A 313 -14.39 -11.00 6.02
N TYR A 314 -14.28 -11.45 7.26
CA TYR A 314 -15.44 -11.69 8.12
C TYR A 314 -16.20 -10.38 8.41
N PHE A 315 -15.52 -9.29 8.71
CA PHE A 315 -16.16 -7.99 8.91
C PHE A 315 -16.83 -7.48 7.63
N SER A 316 -16.21 -7.68 6.48
CA SER A 316 -16.81 -7.35 5.19
C SER A 316 -18.10 -8.14 4.95
N TRP A 317 -18.12 -9.43 5.28
CA TRP A 317 -19.31 -10.25 5.20
C TRP A 317 -20.43 -9.76 6.13
N LEU A 318 -20.10 -9.35 7.38
CA LEU A 318 -21.07 -8.78 8.30
C LEU A 318 -21.70 -7.50 7.74
N LEU A 319 -20.88 -6.57 7.24
CA LEU A 319 -21.37 -5.32 6.64
C LEU A 319 -22.22 -5.58 5.39
N GLU A 320 -21.84 -6.55 4.57
CA GLU A 320 -22.61 -6.94 3.39
C GLU A 320 -23.98 -7.49 3.77
N LYS A 321 -24.06 -8.29 4.83
CA LYS A 321 -25.31 -8.83 5.39
C LYS A 321 -26.25 -7.73 5.86
N GLU A 322 -25.69 -6.69 6.49
CA GLU A 322 -26.45 -5.50 6.96
C GLU A 322 -26.68 -4.46 5.83
N GLY A 323 -26.24 -4.74 4.61
CA GLY A 323 -26.43 -3.85 3.45
C GLY A 323 -25.61 -2.55 3.54
N ILE A 324 -24.56 -2.50 4.34
CA ILE A 324 -23.72 -1.30 4.55
C ILE A 324 -22.65 -1.23 3.45
N PRO A 325 -22.65 -0.16 2.63
CA PRO A 325 -21.63 0.06 1.62
C PRO A 325 -20.24 0.20 2.20
N HIS A 326 -19.27 -0.59 1.70
CA HIS A 326 -17.90 -0.57 2.19
C HIS A 326 -16.88 -0.96 1.11
N LEU A 327 -15.62 -0.67 1.38
CA LEU A 327 -14.46 -1.21 0.66
C LEU A 327 -13.87 -2.37 1.46
N LEU A 328 -13.32 -3.35 0.78
CA LEU A 328 -12.49 -4.40 1.37
C LEU A 328 -11.07 -4.26 0.82
N PHE A 329 -10.09 -3.99 1.70
CA PHE A 329 -8.69 -3.76 1.34
C PHE A 329 -8.48 -2.60 0.35
N ASN A 330 -9.26 -1.52 0.49
CA ASN A 330 -9.34 -0.35 -0.39
C ASN A 330 -9.96 -0.61 -1.78
N ASP A 331 -10.43 -1.83 -2.04
CA ASP A 331 -11.11 -2.18 -3.28
C ASP A 331 -12.60 -2.46 -3.01
N PRO A 332 -13.49 -2.24 -3.97
CA PRO A 332 -14.88 -2.65 -3.85
C PRO A 332 -14.99 -4.17 -3.66
N PRO A 333 -15.89 -4.66 -2.78
CA PRO A 333 -16.09 -6.10 -2.57
C PRO A 333 -16.92 -6.78 -3.69
N TYR A 334 -17.09 -6.12 -4.82
CA TYR A 334 -17.94 -6.57 -5.91
C TYR A 334 -17.20 -6.60 -7.27
N PRO A 335 -17.69 -7.38 -8.24
CA PRO A 335 -17.14 -7.39 -9.58
C PRO A 335 -17.26 -6.02 -10.25
N ILE A 336 -16.17 -5.51 -10.82
CA ILE A 336 -16.17 -4.18 -11.49
C ILE A 336 -17.19 -4.10 -12.64
N MET A 337 -17.59 -5.26 -13.21
CA MET A 337 -18.61 -5.34 -14.25
C MET A 337 -19.97 -4.89 -13.75
N SER A 338 -20.31 -5.11 -12.48
CA SER A 338 -21.56 -4.65 -11.86
C SER A 338 -21.70 -3.14 -11.90
N VAL A 339 -20.60 -2.41 -11.64
CA VAL A 339 -20.53 -0.94 -11.73
C VAL A 339 -20.68 -0.47 -13.15
N ARG A 340 -20.03 -1.14 -14.11
CA ARG A 340 -20.14 -0.80 -15.54
C ARG A 340 -21.56 -0.96 -16.05
N LEU A 341 -22.24 -2.02 -15.63
CA LEU A 341 -23.65 -2.23 -15.94
C LEU A 341 -24.53 -1.13 -15.32
N TYR A 342 -24.23 -0.71 -14.06
CA TYR A 342 -24.95 0.38 -13.44
C TYR A 342 -24.85 1.65 -14.28
N TYR A 343 -23.65 2.10 -14.62
CA TYR A 343 -23.46 3.31 -15.44
C TYR A 343 -24.02 3.15 -16.86
N LEU A 344 -23.96 1.95 -17.45
CA LEU A 344 -24.58 1.71 -18.76
C LEU A 344 -26.08 2.02 -18.76
N TYR A 345 -26.80 1.63 -17.69
CA TYR A 345 -28.26 1.77 -17.62
C TYR A 345 -28.73 3.07 -16.99
N HIS A 346 -27.92 3.75 -16.18
CA HIS A 346 -28.32 4.95 -15.45
C HIS A 346 -27.60 6.22 -15.93
N ASP A 347 -26.32 6.14 -16.19
CA ASP A 347 -25.50 7.27 -16.65
C ASP A 347 -24.42 6.79 -17.64
N PRO A 348 -24.81 6.50 -18.90
CA PRO A 348 -23.89 5.95 -19.89
C PRO A 348 -22.74 6.90 -20.25
N ASP A 349 -22.83 8.19 -19.92
CA ASP A 349 -21.78 9.17 -20.19
C ASP A 349 -20.61 9.06 -19.19
N GLN A 350 -20.81 8.39 -18.06
CA GLN A 350 -19.76 8.05 -17.10
C GLN A 350 -18.86 6.86 -17.54
N LEU A 351 -19.26 6.12 -18.58
CA LEU A 351 -18.46 5.03 -19.10
C LEU A 351 -17.22 5.53 -19.85
N SER A 352 -16.05 5.10 -19.38
CA SER A 352 -14.80 5.32 -20.11
C SER A 352 -14.70 4.41 -21.35
N VAL A 353 -13.75 4.71 -22.24
CA VAL A 353 -13.41 3.81 -23.37
C VAL A 353 -12.99 2.42 -22.86
N HIS A 354 -12.32 2.35 -21.70
CA HIS A 354 -11.98 1.10 -21.06
C HIS A 354 -13.22 0.30 -20.66
N ASP A 355 -14.21 0.95 -20.05
CA ASP A 355 -15.46 0.30 -19.64
C ASP A 355 -16.23 -0.23 -20.84
N LEU A 356 -16.29 0.54 -21.93
CA LEU A 356 -16.92 0.10 -23.17
C LEU A 356 -16.23 -1.13 -23.77
N LYS A 357 -14.89 -1.18 -23.76
CA LYS A 357 -14.15 -2.38 -24.20
C LYS A 357 -14.51 -3.61 -23.36
N GLN A 358 -14.59 -3.45 -22.05
CA GLN A 358 -14.96 -4.54 -21.16
C GLN A 358 -16.39 -5.02 -21.38
N LEU A 359 -17.33 -4.09 -21.58
CA LEU A 359 -18.72 -4.44 -21.93
C LEU A 359 -18.79 -5.22 -23.23
N ILE A 360 -18.04 -4.81 -24.27
CA ILE A 360 -17.96 -5.55 -25.54
C ILE A 360 -17.37 -6.95 -25.31
N GLN A 361 -16.32 -7.06 -24.53
CA GLN A 361 -15.65 -8.32 -24.25
C GLN A 361 -16.57 -9.32 -23.55
N HIS A 362 -17.42 -8.85 -22.65
CA HIS A 362 -18.41 -9.65 -21.93
C HIS A 362 -19.78 -9.76 -22.64
N SER A 363 -19.97 -9.12 -23.78
CA SER A 363 -21.20 -9.23 -24.57
C SER A 363 -21.24 -10.50 -25.42
N ARG A 364 -22.43 -10.88 -25.94
CA ARG A 364 -22.62 -11.95 -26.92
C ARG A 364 -22.45 -11.50 -28.38
N ILE A 365 -21.88 -10.32 -28.60
CA ILE A 365 -21.65 -9.75 -29.92
C ILE A 365 -20.73 -10.68 -30.73
N LYS A 366 -21.12 -10.98 -31.98
CA LYS A 366 -20.26 -11.67 -32.95
C LYS A 366 -19.16 -10.69 -33.42
N ASN A 367 -17.96 -11.20 -33.70
CA ASN A 367 -16.81 -10.41 -34.18
C ASN A 367 -16.25 -9.37 -33.21
N LYS A 368 -16.32 -9.63 -31.89
CA LYS A 368 -15.77 -8.75 -30.83
C LYS A 368 -14.35 -8.24 -31.14
N THR A 369 -13.47 -9.13 -31.63
CA THR A 369 -12.07 -8.79 -31.94
C THR A 369 -11.96 -7.67 -32.95
N LYS A 370 -12.81 -7.62 -34.00
CA LYS A 370 -12.83 -6.54 -34.98
C LYS A 370 -13.31 -5.23 -34.36
N ILE A 371 -14.34 -5.30 -33.51
CA ILE A 371 -14.90 -4.13 -32.82
C ILE A 371 -13.89 -3.59 -31.82
N LEU A 372 -13.19 -4.46 -31.06
CA LEU A 372 -12.18 -4.04 -30.09
C LEU A 372 -10.93 -3.43 -30.73
N GLN A 373 -10.65 -3.74 -32.01
CA GLN A 373 -9.55 -3.13 -32.76
C GLN A 373 -9.80 -1.65 -33.14
N ILE A 374 -11.05 -1.21 -33.16
CA ILE A 374 -11.44 0.19 -33.42
C ILE A 374 -11.02 1.10 -32.25
N PHE A 375 -10.90 0.54 -31.05
CA PHE A 375 -10.53 1.31 -29.87
C PHE A 375 -9.00 1.39 -29.71
N PRO A 376 -8.45 2.54 -29.27
CA PRO A 376 -7.02 2.71 -29.09
C PRO A 376 -6.46 1.74 -28.05
N LYS A 377 -5.22 1.30 -28.30
CA LYS A 377 -4.49 0.42 -27.38
C LYS A 377 -4.06 1.12 -26.07
N ASN A 378 -4.01 2.46 -26.07
CA ASN A 378 -3.58 3.27 -24.94
C ASN A 378 -4.62 4.35 -24.62
N GLU A 379 -4.93 4.57 -23.35
CA GLU A 379 -5.89 5.62 -22.91
C GLU A 379 -5.47 7.03 -23.33
N ALA A 380 -4.16 7.30 -23.43
CA ALA A 380 -3.65 8.57 -23.94
C ALA A 380 -4.04 8.83 -25.40
N TYR A 381 -4.32 7.80 -26.20
CA TYR A 381 -4.80 7.89 -27.57
C TYR A 381 -6.33 7.97 -27.67
N ALA A 382 -7.06 7.79 -26.56
CA ALA A 382 -8.53 7.86 -26.54
C ALA A 382 -9.07 9.23 -26.98
N LYS A 383 -8.25 10.29 -26.87
CA LYS A 383 -8.59 11.63 -27.38
C LYS A 383 -8.59 11.74 -28.91
N SER A 384 -8.05 10.77 -29.63
CA SER A 384 -7.95 10.77 -31.10
C SER A 384 -9.00 9.92 -31.80
N ILE A 385 -9.86 9.20 -31.08
CA ILE A 385 -11.02 8.52 -31.67
C ILE A 385 -11.99 9.59 -32.14
N LYS A 386 -12.44 9.47 -33.37
CA LYS A 386 -13.54 10.30 -33.86
C LYS A 386 -14.73 10.17 -32.90
N ALA A 387 -15.15 11.27 -32.31
CA ALA A 387 -16.24 11.30 -31.33
C ALA A 387 -17.50 10.55 -31.83
N ASN A 388 -17.67 10.45 -33.13
CA ASN A 388 -18.76 9.72 -33.82
C ASN A 388 -18.74 8.20 -33.59
N ASP A 389 -17.55 7.55 -33.47
CA ASP A 389 -17.49 6.07 -33.34
C ASP A 389 -17.81 5.64 -31.90
N VAL A 390 -17.33 6.42 -30.92
CA VAL A 390 -17.67 6.21 -29.50
C VAL A 390 -19.13 6.55 -29.25
N PHE A 391 -19.62 7.63 -29.84
CA PHE A 391 -21.02 8.05 -29.73
C PHE A 391 -21.96 7.01 -30.33
N SER A 392 -21.68 6.50 -31.54
CA SER A 392 -22.48 5.47 -32.22
C SER A 392 -22.54 4.18 -31.41
N PHE A 393 -21.42 3.79 -30.76
CA PHE A 393 -21.40 2.60 -29.94
C PHE A 393 -22.15 2.81 -28.60
N ARG A 394 -21.98 3.97 -27.94
CA ARG A 394 -22.78 4.35 -26.77
C ARG A 394 -24.29 4.37 -27.09
N GLN A 395 -24.66 4.88 -28.23
CA GLN A 395 -26.06 4.92 -28.67
C GLN A 395 -26.59 3.51 -28.95
N TYR A 396 -25.78 2.62 -29.52
CA TYR A 396 -26.08 1.19 -29.63
C TYR A 396 -26.27 0.53 -28.28
N LEU A 397 -25.36 0.76 -27.32
CA LEU A 397 -25.50 0.25 -25.96
C LEU A 397 -26.75 0.82 -25.25
N LYS A 398 -27.13 2.08 -25.49
CA LYS A 398 -28.40 2.64 -25.00
C LYS A 398 -29.62 1.89 -25.53
N THR A 399 -29.59 1.43 -26.78
CA THR A 399 -30.68 0.61 -27.33
C THR A 399 -30.83 -0.72 -26.64
N LEU A 400 -29.74 -1.23 -25.99
CA LEU A 400 -29.77 -2.48 -25.23
C LEU A 400 -30.45 -2.35 -23.86
N GLN A 401 -30.82 -1.13 -23.42
CA GLN A 401 -31.58 -0.93 -22.18
C GLN A 401 -32.91 -1.70 -22.12
N THR A 402 -33.46 -2.01 -23.30
CA THR A 402 -34.66 -2.82 -23.43
C THR A 402 -34.38 -4.32 -23.50
N GLN A 403 -33.10 -4.71 -23.55
CA GLN A 403 -32.68 -6.09 -23.63
C GLN A 403 -32.43 -6.66 -22.22
N PRO A 404 -32.73 -7.93 -21.97
CA PRO A 404 -32.38 -8.61 -20.74
C PRO A 404 -30.87 -8.62 -20.52
N LEU A 405 -30.45 -8.72 -19.25
CA LEU A 405 -29.03 -8.86 -18.86
C LEU A 405 -28.34 -10.08 -19.49
N ASP A 406 -29.12 -11.05 -19.98
CA ASP A 406 -28.62 -12.22 -20.70
C ASP A 406 -27.91 -11.90 -22.02
N PHE A 407 -28.00 -10.64 -22.50
CA PHE A 407 -27.16 -10.17 -23.60
C PHE A 407 -25.66 -10.17 -23.26
N PHE A 408 -25.31 -10.01 -22.00
CA PHE A 408 -23.94 -10.07 -21.53
C PHE A 408 -23.61 -11.46 -21.01
N ASN A 409 -22.36 -11.88 -21.18
CA ASN A 409 -21.84 -13.12 -20.65
C ASN A 409 -21.32 -12.87 -19.21
N ILE A 410 -22.23 -12.63 -18.29
CA ILE A 410 -21.96 -12.29 -16.89
C ILE A 410 -22.45 -13.41 -15.98
N ASP A 411 -21.80 -13.55 -14.83
CA ASP A 411 -22.17 -14.51 -13.79
C ASP A 411 -23.31 -13.98 -12.90
N GLU A 412 -23.90 -14.89 -12.13
CA GLU A 412 -24.99 -14.55 -11.20
C GLU A 412 -24.57 -13.55 -10.14
N ASP A 413 -23.32 -13.61 -9.66
CA ASP A 413 -22.78 -12.70 -8.67
C ASP A 413 -22.72 -11.27 -9.21
N THR A 414 -22.27 -11.08 -10.44
CA THR A 414 -22.29 -9.77 -11.11
C THR A 414 -23.71 -9.20 -11.22
N VAL A 415 -24.70 -10.01 -11.54
CA VAL A 415 -26.13 -9.60 -11.62
C VAL A 415 -26.66 -9.20 -10.25
N ALA A 416 -26.38 -10.00 -9.23
CA ALA A 416 -26.79 -9.73 -7.85
C ALA A 416 -26.20 -8.40 -7.34
N TRP A 417 -24.90 -8.18 -7.58
CA TRP A 417 -24.24 -6.93 -7.22
C TRP A 417 -24.74 -5.71 -8.02
N TYR A 418 -25.05 -5.88 -9.31
CA TYR A 418 -25.71 -4.83 -10.07
C TYR A 418 -27.04 -4.42 -9.42
N GLY A 419 -27.84 -5.42 -8.98
CA GLY A 419 -29.08 -5.18 -8.23
C GLY A 419 -28.86 -4.40 -6.93
N LYS A 420 -27.86 -4.76 -6.13
CA LYS A 420 -27.49 -4.06 -4.89
C LYS A 420 -27.06 -2.60 -5.17
N ILE A 421 -26.19 -2.36 -6.16
CA ILE A 421 -25.73 -1.01 -6.53
C ILE A 421 -26.90 -0.17 -7.04
N LYS A 422 -27.81 -0.76 -7.82
CA LYS A 422 -29.01 -0.08 -8.30
C LYS A 422 -29.95 0.34 -7.16
N ALA A 423 -30.09 -0.52 -6.14
CA ALA A 423 -30.92 -0.24 -4.97
C ALA A 423 -30.28 0.80 -4.02
N ASN A 424 -28.96 0.77 -3.90
CA ASN A 424 -28.20 1.71 -3.07
C ASN A 424 -26.92 2.16 -3.80
N PRO A 425 -26.94 3.33 -4.48
CA PRO A 425 -25.77 3.88 -5.19
C PRO A 425 -24.57 4.25 -4.29
N ASP A 426 -24.71 4.30 -2.96
CA ASP A 426 -23.62 4.57 -2.02
C ASP A 426 -22.52 3.50 -2.14
N TRP A 427 -22.82 2.31 -2.67
CA TRP A 427 -21.82 1.31 -3.02
C TRP A 427 -20.78 1.81 -4.03
N LEU A 428 -21.07 2.84 -4.82
CA LEU A 428 -20.11 3.43 -5.77
C LEU A 428 -19.05 4.32 -5.09
N SER A 429 -19.37 4.83 -3.89
CA SER A 429 -18.47 5.70 -3.13
C SER A 429 -18.57 5.45 -1.62
N PRO A 430 -18.24 4.25 -1.17
CA PRO A 430 -18.36 3.88 0.23
C PRO A 430 -17.49 4.74 1.14
N LYS A 431 -17.99 5.01 2.36
CA LYS A 431 -17.26 5.74 3.41
C LYS A 431 -16.65 4.83 4.45
N VAL A 432 -17.01 3.55 4.42
CA VAL A 432 -16.49 2.51 5.30
C VAL A 432 -15.43 1.71 4.56
N ASN A 433 -14.29 1.46 5.20
CA ASN A 433 -13.23 0.62 4.64
C ASN A 433 -12.82 -0.46 5.65
N VAL A 434 -12.99 -1.70 5.27
CA VAL A 434 -12.54 -2.88 6.02
C VAL A 434 -11.15 -3.27 5.53
N SER A 435 -10.17 -3.32 6.41
CA SER A 435 -8.81 -3.53 5.96
C SER A 435 -7.91 -4.13 7.05
N THR A 436 -6.70 -4.49 6.65
CA THR A 436 -5.66 -4.80 7.64
C THR A 436 -4.95 -3.52 8.10
N ILE A 437 -4.40 -3.56 9.32
CA ILE A 437 -3.60 -2.46 9.89
C ILE A 437 -2.48 -2.03 8.92
N HIS A 438 -1.86 -3.00 8.23
CA HIS A 438 -0.79 -2.74 7.27
C HIS A 438 -1.23 -1.91 6.06
N GLN A 439 -2.41 -2.22 5.51
CA GLN A 439 -2.89 -1.57 4.29
C GLN A 439 -3.39 -0.14 4.51
N VAL A 440 -3.80 0.20 5.74
CA VAL A 440 -4.24 1.56 6.09
C VAL A 440 -3.11 2.44 6.63
N LYS A 441 -1.88 1.94 6.63
CA LYS A 441 -0.73 2.79 7.02
C LYS A 441 -0.67 4.02 6.11
N GLY A 442 -0.54 5.20 6.73
CA GLY A 442 -0.60 6.49 6.03
C GLY A 442 -2.02 7.06 5.88
N GLY A 443 -3.07 6.23 6.00
CA GLY A 443 -4.47 6.68 5.98
C GLY A 443 -4.97 7.16 7.34
N GLU A 444 -6.23 7.65 7.34
CA GLU A 444 -6.94 8.11 8.54
C GLU A 444 -8.45 8.04 8.32
N ALA A 445 -9.23 7.93 9.38
CA ALA A 445 -10.69 7.96 9.34
C ALA A 445 -11.25 8.67 10.58
N ASP A 446 -12.50 9.16 10.49
CA ASP A 446 -13.17 9.79 11.64
C ASP A 446 -13.42 8.78 12.74
N HIS A 447 -13.94 7.61 12.38
CA HIS A 447 -14.28 6.53 13.29
C HIS A 447 -13.44 5.30 12.96
N VAL A 448 -12.82 4.69 13.96
CA VAL A 448 -11.96 3.52 13.78
C VAL A 448 -12.32 2.43 14.77
N TYR A 449 -12.67 1.26 14.27
CA TYR A 449 -12.76 0.03 15.04
C TYR A 449 -11.46 -0.75 14.88
N VAL A 450 -10.91 -1.23 15.99
CA VAL A 450 -9.68 -2.03 15.99
C VAL A 450 -9.90 -3.37 16.66
N HIS A 451 -9.74 -4.44 15.89
CA HIS A 451 -9.69 -5.81 16.36
C HIS A 451 -8.25 -6.31 16.30
N PHE A 452 -7.61 -6.41 17.46
CA PHE A 452 -6.22 -6.84 17.57
C PHE A 452 -6.12 -8.37 17.61
N ASP A 453 -6.30 -9.02 16.50
CA ASP A 453 -6.17 -10.46 16.34
C ASP A 453 -4.72 -10.91 16.03
N ALA A 454 -3.74 -10.07 16.36
CA ALA A 454 -2.33 -10.41 16.23
C ALA A 454 -1.97 -11.52 17.22
N ASN A 455 -1.25 -12.54 16.72
CA ASN A 455 -0.87 -13.69 17.53
C ASN A 455 0.08 -13.26 18.67
N SER A 456 -0.09 -13.83 19.86
CA SER A 456 0.81 -13.64 21.00
C SER A 456 2.26 -14.14 20.73
N SER A 457 2.45 -15.00 19.73
CA SER A 457 3.77 -15.44 19.28
C SER A 457 4.59 -14.38 18.53
N LEU A 458 3.93 -13.27 18.09
CA LEU A 458 4.67 -12.17 17.47
C LEU A 458 5.49 -11.40 18.50
N ASP A 459 6.62 -10.87 18.04
CA ASP A 459 7.45 -10.00 18.86
C ASP A 459 6.68 -8.87 19.52
N THR A 460 6.89 -8.65 20.82
CA THR A 460 6.14 -7.67 21.62
C THR A 460 6.30 -6.24 21.10
N GLU A 461 7.49 -5.85 20.66
CA GLU A 461 7.73 -4.50 20.12
C GLU A 461 7.01 -4.31 18.78
N TYR A 462 7.01 -5.36 17.94
CA TYR A 462 6.28 -5.35 16.68
C TYR A 462 4.77 -5.23 16.90
N ARG A 463 4.22 -5.98 17.87
CA ARG A 463 2.80 -5.86 18.27
C ARG A 463 2.48 -4.44 18.76
N LYS A 464 3.33 -3.86 19.62
CA LYS A 464 3.15 -2.46 20.08
C LYS A 464 3.11 -1.49 18.90
N ARG A 465 3.99 -1.61 17.94
CA ARG A 465 3.98 -0.74 16.74
C ARG A 465 2.71 -0.91 15.91
N LEU A 466 2.20 -2.15 15.75
CA LEU A 466 0.91 -2.39 15.09
C LEU A 466 -0.24 -1.66 15.80
N TYR A 467 -0.28 -1.75 17.14
CA TYR A 467 -1.32 -1.09 17.95
C TYR A 467 -1.21 0.44 17.87
N TYR A 468 0.01 0.96 17.95
CA TYR A 468 0.26 2.38 17.77
C TYR A 468 -0.24 2.87 16.40
N VAL A 469 0.06 2.14 15.34
CA VAL A 469 -0.40 2.48 13.99
C VAL A 469 -1.92 2.43 13.92
N ALA A 470 -2.56 1.36 14.38
CA ALA A 470 -4.01 1.18 14.28
C ALA A 470 -4.76 2.29 15.03
N THR A 471 -4.42 2.52 16.30
CA THR A 471 -5.10 3.49 17.17
C THR A 471 -4.92 4.93 16.69
N THR A 472 -3.75 5.26 16.14
CA THR A 472 -3.48 6.61 15.60
C THR A 472 -4.13 6.87 14.24
N ARG A 473 -4.96 5.96 13.70
CA ARG A 473 -5.76 6.24 12.49
C ARG A 473 -7.01 7.08 12.81
N ALA A 474 -7.49 7.06 14.04
CA ALA A 474 -8.71 7.75 14.44
C ALA A 474 -8.53 9.27 14.55
N ARG A 475 -9.47 10.02 13.95
CA ARG A 475 -9.57 11.48 14.04
C ARG A 475 -10.60 11.97 15.05
N LYS A 476 -11.61 11.13 15.38
CA LYS A 476 -12.69 11.46 16.31
C LYS A 476 -12.89 10.34 17.32
N ASN A 477 -13.26 9.15 16.86
CA ASN A 477 -13.68 8.05 17.73
C ASN A 477 -12.84 6.80 17.47
N LEU A 478 -12.45 6.14 18.54
CA LEU A 478 -11.73 4.88 18.56
C LEU A 478 -12.50 3.85 19.37
N MET A 479 -13.01 2.80 18.73
CA MET A 479 -13.57 1.66 19.41
C MET A 479 -12.61 0.47 19.35
N ILE A 480 -12.42 -0.21 20.46
CA ILE A 480 -11.44 -1.28 20.63
C ILE A 480 -12.18 -2.54 21.07
N ASN A 481 -11.89 -3.67 20.41
CA ASN A 481 -12.42 -4.95 20.83
C ASN A 481 -11.97 -5.27 22.27
N PRO A 482 -12.90 -5.62 23.19
CA PRO A 482 -12.59 -5.86 24.61
C PRO A 482 -11.82 -7.17 24.88
N ASP A 483 -11.87 -8.15 23.95
CA ASP A 483 -11.16 -9.43 24.09
C ASP A 483 -9.64 -9.33 23.92
N LEU A 484 -9.15 -8.10 23.88
CA LEU A 484 -7.73 -7.86 23.73
C LEU A 484 -6.97 -8.16 25.01
N GLU A 485 -6.10 -9.15 24.95
CA GLU A 485 -4.97 -9.22 25.88
C GLU A 485 -4.22 -7.89 25.82
N GLU A 486 -4.23 -7.11 26.89
CA GLU A 486 -3.35 -5.95 27.01
C GLU A 486 -1.93 -6.40 26.71
N VAL A 487 -1.30 -5.79 25.71
CA VAL A 487 0.12 -5.99 25.45
C VAL A 487 0.85 -5.36 26.62
N PRO A 488 1.57 -6.16 27.42
CA PRO A 488 2.23 -5.68 28.64
C PRO A 488 3.28 -4.60 28.36
#